data_3ee61032c094fb5accacaf59581b6017
#
_entry.id   3ee61032c094fb5accacaf59581b6017
#
_cell.length_a   1.000
_cell.length_b   1.000
_cell.length_c   1.000
_cell.angle_alpha   90.00
_cell.angle_beta   90.00
_cell.angle_gamma   90.00
#
_symmetry.space_group_name_H-M   'P 1'
#
loop_
_entity.id
_entity.type
_entity.pdbx_description
1 polymer ?
#
loop_
_entity_poly.entity_id
_entity_poly.type
_entity_poly.pdbx_seq_one_letter_code
_entity_poly.pdbx_strand_id
1 'polypeptide(L)' 'MRIVVNNEDVHLDEQLTVAQLVVRMGFPEKGIAVAVDWSVLPRTEWETPLRDGARVDVVTAVQGG' A
#
# COMPACT_ATOMS: atom_id res chain seq x y z
N MET A 1 2.81 -3.85 -14.47
CA MET A 1 1.66 -3.05 -14.02
C MET A 1 2.15 -1.78 -13.36
N ARG A 2 1.37 -0.73 -13.40
CA ARG A 2 1.75 0.54 -12.79
C ARG A 2 0.72 0.93 -11.73
N ILE A 3 1.21 1.36 -10.58
CA ILE A 3 0.37 1.88 -9.52
C ILE A 3 0.96 3.20 -9.04
N VAL A 4 0.18 3.94 -8.25
CA VAL A 4 0.65 5.18 -7.66
C VAL A 4 0.73 4.95 -6.16
N VAL A 5 1.90 5.15 -5.58
CA VAL A 5 2.11 4.98 -4.14
C VAL A 5 2.56 6.32 -3.56
N ASN A 6 1.74 6.87 -2.69
CA ASN A 6 2.03 8.19 -2.07
C ASN A 6 2.40 9.24 -3.13
N ASN A 7 1.59 9.31 -4.18
CA ASN A 7 1.74 10.26 -5.29
C ASN A 7 2.94 10.00 -6.21
N GLU A 8 3.56 8.85 -6.10
CA GLU A 8 4.68 8.49 -6.97
C GLU A 8 4.31 7.29 -7.83
N ASP A 9 4.66 7.36 -9.12
CA ASP A 9 4.46 6.23 -10.01
C ASP A 9 5.41 5.10 -9.65
N VAL A 10 4.88 3.91 -9.55
CA VAL A 10 5.67 2.71 -9.27
C VAL A 10 5.35 1.66 -10.33
N HIS A 11 6.38 1.17 -10.99
CA HIS A 11 6.21 0.12 -11.99
C HIS A 11 6.55 -1.22 -11.37
N LEU A 12 5.68 -2.18 -11.56
CA LEU A 12 5.84 -3.52 -11.00
C LEU A 12 5.79 -4.53 -12.14
N ASP A 13 6.65 -5.55 -12.05
CA ASP A 13 6.69 -6.60 -13.05
C ASP A 13 5.61 -7.65 -12.83
N GLU A 14 5.01 -7.66 -11.66
CA GLU A 14 4.01 -8.65 -11.30
C GLU A 14 2.94 -8.01 -10.44
N GLN A 15 1.80 -8.68 -10.38
CA GLN A 15 0.72 -8.25 -9.52
C GLN A 15 1.06 -8.56 -8.06
N LEU A 16 0.88 -7.58 -7.20
CA LEU A 16 1.16 -7.73 -5.77
C LEU A 16 -0.10 -7.48 -4.97
N THR A 17 -0.14 -8.07 -3.78
CA THR A 17 -1.11 -7.69 -2.76
C THR A 17 -0.59 -6.48 -2.02
N VAL A 18 -1.47 -5.85 -1.24
CA VAL A 18 -1.05 -4.72 -0.39
C VAL A 18 0.04 -5.16 0.59
N ALA A 19 -0.12 -6.35 1.18
CA ALA A 19 0.88 -6.87 2.11
C ALA A 19 2.25 -7.00 1.45
N GLN A 20 2.28 -7.51 0.23
CA GLN A 20 3.53 -7.66 -0.51
C GLN A 20 4.12 -6.30 -0.88
N LEU A 21 3.28 -5.36 -1.26
CA LEU A 21 3.74 -4.03 -1.61
C LEU A 21 4.39 -3.32 -0.42
N VAL A 22 3.78 -3.42 0.74
CA VAL A 22 4.31 -2.82 1.96
C VAL A 22 5.72 -3.33 2.24
N VAL A 23 5.93 -4.63 2.11
CA VAL A 23 7.25 -5.23 2.32
C VAL A 23 8.24 -4.74 1.26
N ARG A 24 7.82 -4.77 0.00
CA ARG A 24 8.70 -4.38 -1.11
C ARG A 24 9.14 -2.94 -1.03
N MET A 25 8.25 -2.06 -0.59
CA MET A 25 8.56 -0.64 -0.48
C MET A 25 9.33 -0.28 0.78
N GLY A 26 9.51 -1.25 1.68
CA GLY A 26 10.26 -1.02 2.89
C GLY A 26 9.49 -0.33 4.00
N PHE A 27 8.18 -0.34 3.94
CA PHE A 27 7.38 0.23 5.02
C PHE A 27 7.38 -0.69 6.24
N PRO A 28 7.26 -0.13 7.44
CA PRO A 28 7.18 -0.97 8.65
C PRO A 28 5.90 -1.81 8.63
N GLU A 29 5.94 -2.95 9.29
CA GLU A 29 4.78 -3.84 9.35
C GLU A 29 3.70 -3.34 10.28
N LYS A 30 4.06 -2.52 11.24
CA LYS A 30 3.12 -2.02 12.25
C LYS A 30 3.10 -0.51 12.23
N GLY A 31 2.00 0.05 12.71
CA GLY A 31 1.88 1.48 12.83
C GLY A 31 1.63 2.20 11.52
N ILE A 32 1.10 1.49 10.54
CA ILE A 32 0.75 2.10 9.27
C ILE A 32 -0.71 1.85 8.95
N ALA A 33 -1.28 2.76 8.17
CA ALA A 33 -2.60 2.59 7.59
C ALA A 33 -2.45 2.69 6.08
N VAL A 34 -3.20 1.89 5.37
CA VAL A 34 -3.15 1.87 3.91
C VAL A 34 -4.53 2.15 3.35
N ALA A 35 -4.60 3.06 2.40
CA ALA A 35 -5.82 3.32 1.64
C ALA A 35 -5.57 2.92 0.19
N VAL A 36 -6.56 2.28 -0.42
CA VAL A 36 -6.51 1.91 -1.83
C VAL A 36 -7.67 2.60 -2.51
N ASP A 37 -7.35 3.39 -3.53
CA ASP A 37 -8.33 4.19 -4.27
C ASP A 37 -9.21 5.00 -3.31
N TRP A 38 -8.56 5.66 -2.34
CA TRP A 38 -9.17 6.57 -1.37
C TRP A 38 -9.97 5.89 -0.26
N SER A 39 -9.97 4.55 -0.20
CA SER A 39 -10.67 3.83 0.86
C SER A 39 -9.67 3.11 1.74
N VAL A 40 -9.80 3.29 3.04
CA VAL A 40 -8.93 2.60 3.99
C VAL A 40 -9.17 1.10 3.87
N LEU A 41 -8.08 0.36 3.72
CA LEU A 41 -8.13 -1.09 3.60
C LEU A 41 -7.76 -1.72 4.93
N PRO A 42 -8.71 -2.41 5.58
CA PRO A 42 -8.41 -3.06 6.86
C PRO A 42 -7.28 -4.07 6.71
N ARG A 43 -6.50 -4.23 7.76
CA ARG A 43 -5.36 -5.15 7.77
C ARG A 43 -5.76 -6.55 7.32
N THR A 44 -6.96 -6.98 7.69
CA THR A 44 -7.46 -8.30 7.34
C THR A 44 -7.67 -8.49 5.84
N GLU A 45 -7.67 -7.38 5.07
CA GLU A 45 -7.87 -7.44 3.62
C GLU A 45 -6.62 -7.12 2.82
N TRP A 46 -5.47 -7.08 3.47
CA TRP A 46 -4.22 -6.74 2.80
C TRP A 46 -3.74 -7.80 1.81
N GLU A 47 -4.34 -8.99 1.83
CA GLU A 47 -4.02 -10.01 0.84
C GLU A 47 -4.78 -9.82 -0.47
N THR A 48 -5.55 -8.75 -0.57
CA THR A 48 -6.27 -8.42 -1.80
C THR A 48 -5.27 -7.97 -2.86
N PRO A 49 -5.30 -8.55 -4.05
CA PRO A 49 -4.40 -8.13 -5.12
C PRO A 49 -4.70 -6.71 -5.58
N LEU A 50 -3.65 -5.96 -5.85
CA LEU A 50 -3.78 -4.64 -6.42
C LEU A 50 -4.04 -4.73 -7.91
N ARG A 51 -4.79 -3.77 -8.44
CA ARG A 51 -5.05 -3.70 -9.88
C ARG A 51 -4.14 -2.67 -10.52
N ASP A 52 -3.88 -2.87 -11.80
CA ASP A 52 -3.13 -1.89 -12.58
C ASP A 52 -3.84 -0.53 -12.49
N GLY A 53 -3.07 0.49 -12.22
CA GLY A 53 -3.61 1.83 -12.07
C GLY A 53 -4.11 2.18 -10.68
N ALA A 54 -4.03 1.26 -9.73
CA ALA A 54 -4.50 1.53 -8.37
C ALA A 54 -3.69 2.65 -7.72
N ARG A 55 -4.37 3.41 -6.88
CA ARG A 55 -3.72 4.41 -6.05
C ARG A 55 -3.62 3.88 -4.62
N VAL A 56 -2.41 3.87 -4.09
CA VAL A 56 -2.16 3.39 -2.73
C VAL A 56 -1.56 4.52 -1.91
N ASP A 57 -2.15 4.79 -0.78
CA ASP A 57 -1.64 5.79 0.15
C ASP A 57 -1.28 5.09 1.45
N VAL A 58 -0.04 5.23 1.87
CA VAL A 58 0.47 4.62 3.09
C VAL A 58 0.84 5.73 4.06
N VAL A 59 0.24 5.68 5.23
CA VAL A 59 0.46 6.68 6.26
C VAL A 59 1.02 5.98 7.49
N THR A 60 2.12 6.49 8.00
CA THR A 60 2.67 5.96 9.24
C THR A 60 2.00 6.66 10.41
N ALA A 61 1.59 5.87 11.39
CA ALA A 61 1.02 6.44 12.59
C ALA A 61 2.13 7.14 13.37
N VAL A 62 1.91 8.39 13.70
CA VAL A 62 2.84 9.11 14.53
C VAL A 62 2.54 8.75 15.99
N GLN A 63 3.47 8.05 16.58
CA GLN A 63 3.36 7.77 18.01
C GLN A 63 3.82 9.01 18.72
N GLY A 64 2.87 9.82 19.09
CA GLY A 64 3.17 11.12 19.67
C GLY A 64 3.71 11.04 21.10
N GLY A 65 4.59 10.33 21.32
CA GLY A 65 5.05 10.31 22.70
C GLY A 65 5.98 9.27 22.92
#